data_925604d6a0f81fac33b04e2b94c8fff8
#
_entry.id   925604d6a0f81fac33b04e2b94c8fff8
#
_cell.length_a   1.000
_cell.length_b   1.000
_cell.length_c   1.000
_cell.angle_alpha   90.00
_cell.angle_beta   90.00
_cell.angle_gamma   90.00
#
_symmetry.space_group_name_H-M   'P 1'
#
loop_
_entity.id
_entity.type
_entity.pdbx_description
1 polymer ?
#
loop_
_entity_poly.entity_id
_entity_poly.type
_entity_poly.pdbx_seq_one_letter_code
_entity_poly.pdbx_strand_id
1 'polypeptide(L)'
;MAADEAIVLAGGFGTRLRGVVHDVPKPLAPVAGRPFLAWVLDRLAAGGMRRCILATGYLSDVIEHRIGTRWLGMEIAYSVEPEPLGTGGAIRLAANRLHGDAAHVLNGDTWLEYDPAALEATARATGTPMAIALARVDDVARYGAVDIDH
;
A
#
# COMPACT_ATOMS: atom_id res chain seq x y z
N MET A 1 -2.80 18.81 -9.33
CA MET A 1 -3.80 17.79 -9.68
C MET A 1 -3.90 16.82 -8.51
N ALA A 2 -5.03 16.18 -8.33
CA ALA A 2 -5.15 15.10 -7.35
C ALA A 2 -4.35 13.89 -7.84
N ALA A 3 -3.70 13.17 -6.93
CA ALA A 3 -3.02 11.93 -7.27
C ALA A 3 -4.08 10.85 -7.56
N ASP A 4 -4.01 10.23 -8.72
CA ASP A 4 -4.90 9.13 -9.12
C ASP A 4 -4.16 7.79 -9.20
N GLU A 5 -2.94 7.75 -8.68
CA GLU A 5 -2.10 6.57 -8.56
C GLU A 5 -1.79 6.22 -7.11
N ALA A 6 -1.65 4.93 -6.85
CA ALA A 6 -1.26 4.42 -5.54
C ALA A 6 -0.10 3.42 -5.65
N ILE A 7 0.74 3.36 -4.61
CA ILE A 7 1.71 2.28 -4.39
C ILE A 7 1.26 1.52 -3.15
N VAL A 8 1.06 0.22 -3.29
CA VAL A 8 0.72 -0.66 -2.17
C VAL A 8 1.89 -1.58 -1.88
N LEU A 9 2.43 -1.50 -0.67
CA LEU A 9 3.53 -2.32 -0.19
C LEU A 9 3.00 -3.72 0.17
N ALA A 10 3.22 -4.66 -0.71
CA ALA A 10 2.76 -6.05 -0.60
C ALA A 10 3.93 -7.06 -0.58
N GLY A 11 5.16 -6.59 -0.49
CA GLY A 11 6.37 -7.38 -0.42
C GLY A 11 6.83 -7.56 1.02
N GLY A 12 6.58 -8.69 1.62
CA GLY A 12 7.10 -9.04 2.93
C GLY A 12 7.17 -10.54 3.09
N PHE A 13 8.20 -11.05 3.79
CA PHE A 13 8.37 -12.49 3.99
C PHE A 13 7.29 -13.12 4.88
N GLY A 14 6.39 -12.32 5.49
CA GLY A 14 5.31 -12.81 6.35
C GLY A 14 5.79 -13.69 7.51
N THR A 15 7.04 -13.53 7.97
CA THR A 15 7.72 -14.42 8.92
C THR A 15 6.95 -14.65 10.22
N ARG A 16 6.11 -13.67 10.62
CA ARG A 16 5.30 -13.77 11.84
C ARG A 16 4.02 -14.62 11.66
N LEU A 17 3.58 -14.86 10.43
CA LEU A 17 2.37 -15.64 10.12
C LEU A 17 2.68 -17.07 9.65
N ARG A 18 3.94 -17.46 9.54
CA ARG A 18 4.35 -18.81 9.10
C ARG A 18 3.78 -19.96 9.92
N GLY A 19 3.25 -19.69 11.12
CA GLY A 19 2.57 -20.69 11.95
C GLY A 19 1.09 -20.88 11.65
N VAL A 20 0.46 -19.99 10.85
CA VAL A 20 -1.00 -20.00 10.63
C VAL A 20 -1.37 -20.18 9.15
N VAL A 21 -0.54 -19.68 8.23
CA VAL A 21 -0.78 -19.78 6.77
C VAL A 21 0.55 -20.11 6.10
N HIS A 22 0.74 -21.35 5.68
CA HIS A 22 2.05 -21.85 5.25
C HIS A 22 2.46 -21.48 3.82
N ASP A 23 1.54 -21.17 2.90
CA ASP A 23 1.84 -21.01 1.46
C ASP A 23 1.17 -19.80 0.80
N VAL A 24 0.69 -18.82 1.58
CA VAL A 24 0.00 -17.64 1.04
C VAL A 24 0.73 -16.38 1.49
N PRO A 25 1.08 -15.45 0.58
CA PRO A 25 1.62 -14.15 0.95
C PRO A 25 0.71 -13.43 1.93
N LYS A 26 1.28 -12.75 2.93
CA LYS A 26 0.52 -12.05 3.98
C LYS A 26 -0.61 -11.14 3.42
N PRO A 27 -0.40 -10.37 2.33
CA PRO A 27 -1.47 -9.56 1.76
C PRO A 27 -2.67 -10.38 1.22
N LEU A 28 -2.46 -11.64 0.89
CA LEU A 28 -3.51 -12.55 0.45
C LEU A 28 -4.16 -13.34 1.59
N ALA A 29 -3.74 -13.13 2.85
CA ALA A 29 -4.39 -13.77 3.99
C ALA A 29 -5.90 -13.43 4.01
N PRO A 30 -6.78 -14.44 4.24
CA PRO A 30 -8.21 -14.23 4.16
C PRO A 30 -8.72 -13.42 5.36
N VAL A 31 -9.50 -12.40 5.07
CA VAL A 31 -10.29 -11.62 6.04
C VAL A 31 -11.72 -11.57 5.54
N ALA A 32 -12.66 -12.04 6.34
CA ALA A 32 -14.07 -12.16 5.95
C ALA A 32 -14.26 -12.92 4.62
N GLY A 33 -13.49 -14.01 4.42
CA GLY A 33 -13.58 -14.87 3.24
C GLY A 33 -12.94 -14.35 1.96
N ARG A 34 -12.26 -13.20 2.02
CA ARG A 34 -11.57 -12.59 0.87
C ARG A 34 -10.13 -12.22 1.23
N PRO A 35 -9.17 -12.21 0.27
CA PRO A 35 -7.83 -11.69 0.53
C PRO A 35 -7.88 -10.27 1.11
N PHE A 36 -7.06 -9.99 2.12
CA PHE A 36 -7.00 -8.65 2.72
C PHE A 36 -6.67 -7.58 1.66
N LEU A 37 -5.74 -7.87 0.76
CA LEU A 37 -5.38 -6.98 -0.34
C LEU A 37 -6.59 -6.61 -1.22
N ALA A 38 -7.55 -7.51 -1.40
CA ALA A 38 -8.76 -7.23 -2.17
C ALA A 38 -9.59 -6.10 -1.54
N TRP A 39 -9.66 -6.02 -0.20
CA TRP A 39 -10.32 -4.93 0.50
C TRP A 39 -9.60 -3.60 0.30
N VAL A 40 -8.27 -3.62 0.33
CA VAL A 40 -7.45 -2.42 0.06
C VAL A 40 -7.68 -1.92 -1.37
N LEU A 41 -7.67 -2.83 -2.35
CA LEU A 41 -7.88 -2.48 -3.76
C LEU A 41 -9.30 -1.99 -4.05
N ASP A 42 -10.33 -2.59 -3.41
CA ASP A 42 -11.71 -2.11 -3.50
C ASP A 42 -11.80 -0.65 -3.04
N ARG A 43 -11.18 -0.33 -1.92
CA ARG A 43 -11.17 1.02 -1.37
C ARG A 43 -10.46 2.01 -2.27
N LEU A 44 -9.31 1.65 -2.82
CA LEU A 44 -8.56 2.49 -3.75
C LEU A 44 -9.39 2.78 -5.01
N ALA A 45 -10.00 1.75 -5.60
CA ALA A 45 -10.86 1.91 -6.76
C ALA A 45 -12.09 2.78 -6.47
N ALA A 46 -12.75 2.57 -5.32
CA ALA A 46 -13.88 3.39 -4.87
C ALA A 46 -13.47 4.84 -4.58
N GLY A 47 -12.23 5.07 -4.14
CA GLY A 47 -11.63 6.40 -3.94
C GLY A 47 -11.20 7.11 -5.22
N GLY A 48 -11.43 6.50 -6.39
CA GLY A 48 -11.13 7.10 -7.69
C GLY A 48 -9.70 6.89 -8.19
N MET A 49 -8.92 6.02 -7.54
CA MET A 49 -7.60 5.65 -8.05
C MET A 49 -7.74 4.95 -9.39
N ARG A 50 -6.96 5.36 -10.37
CA ARG A 50 -6.98 4.81 -11.73
C ARG A 50 -5.91 3.78 -11.95
N ARG A 51 -4.85 3.83 -11.15
CA ARG A 51 -3.72 2.92 -11.23
C ARG A 51 -3.17 2.59 -9.86
N CYS A 52 -2.77 1.34 -9.66
CA CYS A 52 -2.11 0.87 -8.44
C CYS A 52 -0.86 0.07 -8.80
N ILE A 53 0.27 0.42 -8.23
CA ILE A 53 1.51 -0.31 -8.31
C ILE A 53 1.63 -1.18 -7.06
N LEU A 54 1.59 -2.50 -7.23
CA LEU A 54 1.85 -3.44 -6.15
C LEU A 54 3.37 -3.67 -6.05
N ALA A 55 3.98 -3.15 -5.00
CA ALA A 55 5.37 -3.44 -4.67
C ALA A 55 5.41 -4.82 -4.00
N THR A 56 5.89 -5.82 -4.73
CA THR A 56 5.92 -7.23 -4.34
C THR A 56 7.35 -7.75 -4.26
N GLY A 57 7.53 -8.92 -3.70
CA GLY A 57 8.82 -9.60 -3.59
C GLY A 57 8.62 -11.10 -3.58
N TYR A 58 8.86 -11.75 -2.45
CA TYR A 58 8.63 -13.17 -2.30
C TYR A 58 7.19 -13.57 -2.63
N LEU A 59 6.99 -14.60 -3.46
CA LEU A 59 5.70 -15.06 -3.97
C LEU A 59 4.92 -14.00 -4.79
N SER A 60 5.63 -13.13 -5.49
CA SER A 60 5.02 -12.14 -6.39
C SER A 60 4.10 -12.77 -7.43
N ASP A 61 4.50 -13.90 -8.02
CA ASP A 61 3.73 -14.68 -8.99
C ASP A 61 2.36 -15.13 -8.44
N VAL A 62 2.28 -15.48 -7.18
CA VAL A 62 1.03 -15.85 -6.51
C VAL A 62 0.10 -14.65 -6.39
N ILE A 63 0.65 -13.48 -6.07
CA ILE A 63 -0.13 -12.24 -5.99
C ILE A 63 -0.61 -11.84 -7.39
N GLU A 64 0.27 -11.87 -8.39
CA GLU A 64 -0.05 -11.55 -9.78
C GLU A 64 -1.15 -12.45 -10.33
N HIS A 65 -1.05 -13.75 -10.09
CA HIS A 65 -2.06 -14.71 -10.53
C HIS A 65 -3.43 -14.45 -9.86
N ARG A 66 -3.42 -14.06 -8.58
CA ARG A 66 -4.66 -13.85 -7.81
C ARG A 66 -5.35 -12.53 -8.11
N ILE A 67 -4.59 -11.47 -8.33
CA ILE A 67 -5.08 -10.10 -8.49
C ILE A 67 -5.24 -9.73 -9.98
N GLY A 68 -4.31 -10.16 -10.83
CA GLY A 68 -4.32 -9.83 -12.25
C GLY A 68 -3.84 -8.41 -12.55
N THR A 69 -4.16 -7.92 -13.73
CA THR A 69 -3.69 -6.61 -14.23
C THR A 69 -4.77 -5.52 -14.18
N ARG A 70 -5.98 -5.84 -13.70
CA ARG A 70 -7.09 -4.90 -13.52
C ARG A 70 -7.93 -5.24 -12.31
N TRP A 71 -8.39 -4.21 -11.60
CA TRP A 71 -9.25 -4.36 -10.44
C TRP A 71 -10.32 -3.26 -10.44
N LEU A 72 -11.61 -3.63 -10.61
CA LEU A 72 -12.74 -2.69 -10.67
C LEU A 72 -12.49 -1.48 -11.58
N GLY A 73 -11.86 -1.70 -12.74
CA GLY A 73 -11.51 -0.65 -13.69
C GLY A 73 -10.15 0.02 -13.45
N MET A 74 -9.58 -0.10 -12.27
CA MET A 74 -8.24 0.37 -11.94
C MET A 74 -7.18 -0.53 -12.57
N GLU A 75 -6.14 0.05 -13.18
CA GLU A 75 -4.98 -0.67 -13.69
C GLU A 75 -4.11 -1.16 -12.54
N ILE A 76 -3.64 -2.40 -12.60
CA ILE A 76 -2.69 -2.96 -11.65
C ILE A 76 -1.35 -3.21 -12.34
N ALA A 77 -0.30 -2.63 -11.83
CA ALA A 77 1.08 -2.88 -12.24
C ALA A 77 1.88 -3.48 -11.08
N TYR A 78 2.95 -4.17 -11.37
CA TYR A 78 3.77 -4.87 -10.37
C TYR A 78 5.19 -4.32 -10.39
N SER A 79 5.72 -4.05 -9.21
CA SER A 79 7.12 -3.71 -8.96
C SER A 79 7.73 -4.80 -8.10
N VAL A 80 8.39 -5.76 -8.74
CA VAL A 80 8.97 -6.92 -8.05
C VAL A 80 10.36 -6.59 -7.54
N GLU A 81 10.57 -6.70 -6.23
CA GLU A 81 11.87 -6.54 -5.60
C GLU A 81 12.73 -7.80 -5.84
N PRO A 82 13.93 -7.70 -6.42
CA PRO A 82 14.82 -8.84 -6.61
C PRO A 82 15.38 -9.38 -5.28
N GLU A 83 15.48 -8.49 -4.30
CA GLU A 83 15.88 -8.76 -2.91
C GLU A 83 15.18 -7.74 -2.00
N PRO A 84 15.07 -7.99 -0.68
CA PRO A 84 14.44 -7.05 0.23
C PRO A 84 15.13 -5.69 0.25
N LEU A 85 14.47 -4.66 -0.23
CA LEU A 85 14.98 -3.29 -0.31
C LEU A 85 14.57 -2.42 0.90
N GLY A 86 13.73 -2.96 1.79
CA GLY A 86 13.07 -2.20 2.84
C GLY A 86 11.97 -1.28 2.29
N THR A 87 11.25 -0.62 3.19
CA THR A 87 10.09 0.21 2.83
C THR A 87 10.46 1.31 1.83
N GLY A 88 11.50 2.09 2.12
CA GLY A 88 11.93 3.18 1.25
C GLY A 88 12.45 2.70 -0.11
N GLY A 89 13.18 1.60 -0.14
CA GLY A 89 13.68 0.98 -1.37
C GLY A 89 12.55 0.45 -2.25
N ALA A 90 11.55 -0.20 -1.66
CA ALA A 90 10.36 -0.68 -2.35
C ALA A 90 9.56 0.47 -2.98
N ILE A 91 9.34 1.55 -2.22
CA ILE A 91 8.67 2.75 -2.73
C ILE A 91 9.46 3.36 -3.89
N ARG A 92 10.77 3.52 -3.73
CA ARG A 92 11.64 4.09 -4.78
C ARG A 92 11.60 3.26 -6.06
N LEU A 93 11.64 1.94 -5.94
CA LEU A 93 11.56 1.04 -7.09
C LEU A 93 10.20 1.15 -7.78
N ALA A 94 9.10 1.12 -7.01
CA ALA A 94 7.75 1.24 -7.51
C ALA A 94 7.46 2.61 -8.15
N ALA A 95 8.04 3.68 -7.62
CA ALA A 95 7.87 5.04 -8.14
C ALA A 95 8.33 5.19 -9.59
N ASN A 96 9.30 4.37 -10.06
CA ASN A 96 9.70 4.36 -11.47
C ASN A 96 8.60 3.87 -12.42
N ARG A 97 7.50 3.34 -11.89
CA ARG A 97 6.35 2.86 -12.66
C ARG A 97 5.14 3.79 -12.60
N LEU A 98 5.24 4.90 -11.88
CA LEU A 98 4.22 5.94 -11.89
C LEU A 98 4.21 6.66 -13.23
N HIS A 99 3.04 7.13 -13.61
CA HIS A 99 2.87 8.01 -14.77
C HIS A 99 2.82 9.47 -14.36
N GLY A 100 2.33 9.74 -13.14
CA GLY A 100 2.25 11.07 -12.55
C GLY A 100 3.40 11.37 -11.59
N ASP A 101 3.34 12.57 -11.00
CA ASP A 101 4.35 13.09 -10.08
C ASP A 101 4.04 12.82 -8.60
N ALA A 102 2.86 12.27 -8.32
CA ALA A 102 2.39 12.01 -6.96
C ALA A 102 1.62 10.70 -6.88
N ALA A 103 1.73 10.02 -5.75
CA ALA A 103 0.99 8.80 -5.48
C ALA A 103 0.66 8.68 -3.99
N HIS A 104 -0.45 7.99 -3.68
CA HIS A 104 -0.72 7.52 -2.33
C HIS A 104 0.07 6.25 -2.04
N VAL A 105 0.73 6.19 -0.88
CA VAL A 105 1.50 5.00 -0.46
C VAL A 105 0.80 4.35 0.72
N LEU A 106 0.51 3.06 0.62
CA LEU A 106 -0.18 2.28 1.63
C LEU A 106 0.53 0.95 1.91
N ASN A 107 0.38 0.44 3.12
CA ASN A 107 0.73 -0.95 3.41
C ASN A 107 -0.38 -1.89 2.94
N GLY A 108 -0.02 -2.98 2.29
CA GLY A 108 -0.95 -4.01 1.80
C GLY A 108 -1.48 -4.95 2.88
N ASP A 109 -1.11 -4.73 4.14
CA ASP A 109 -1.47 -5.55 5.29
C ASP A 109 -2.01 -4.73 6.49
N THR A 110 -2.29 -3.46 6.27
CA THR A 110 -2.77 -2.52 7.29
C THR A 110 -3.99 -1.77 6.78
N TRP A 111 -4.98 -1.61 7.65
CA TRP A 111 -6.17 -0.81 7.37
C TRP A 111 -6.11 0.51 8.13
N LEU A 112 -6.11 1.61 7.40
CA LEU A 112 -6.21 2.96 7.93
C LEU A 112 -7.26 3.73 7.14
N GLU A 113 -8.27 4.25 7.81
CA GLU A 113 -9.23 5.15 7.17
C GLU A 113 -8.67 6.57 7.15
N TYR A 114 -8.58 7.13 5.95
CA TYR A 114 -8.16 8.51 5.74
C TYR A 114 -8.88 9.10 4.53
N ASP A 115 -8.95 10.41 4.47
CA ASP A 115 -9.44 11.14 3.29
C ASP A 115 -8.24 11.52 2.41
N PRO A 116 -8.10 10.93 1.21
CA PRO A 116 -7.01 11.25 0.29
C PRO A 116 -6.97 12.75 -0.09
N ALA A 117 -8.11 13.37 -0.31
CA ALA A 117 -8.18 14.77 -0.72
C ALA A 117 -7.71 15.71 0.42
N ALA A 118 -8.09 15.40 1.67
CA ALA A 118 -7.62 16.16 2.84
C ALA A 118 -6.11 16.00 3.05
N LEU A 119 -5.58 14.79 2.87
CA LEU A 119 -4.14 14.52 2.97
C LEU A 119 -3.35 15.31 1.94
N GLU A 120 -3.78 15.30 0.67
CA GLU A 120 -3.17 16.08 -0.39
C GLU A 120 -3.28 17.59 -0.16
N ALA A 121 -4.44 18.06 0.34
CA ALA A 121 -4.61 19.47 0.67
C ALA A 121 -3.63 19.93 1.75
N THR A 122 -3.36 19.09 2.74
CA THR A 122 -2.36 19.34 3.77
C THR A 122 -0.96 19.49 3.18
N ALA A 123 -0.53 18.57 2.33
CA ALA A 123 0.77 18.66 1.65
C ALA A 123 0.91 19.94 0.83
N ARG A 124 -0.14 20.30 0.07
CA ARG A 124 -0.16 21.55 -0.72
C ARG A 124 -0.11 22.79 0.15
N ALA A 125 -0.90 22.84 1.23
CA ALA A 125 -0.96 24.00 2.11
C ALA A 125 0.35 24.26 2.85
N THR A 126 1.08 23.20 3.19
CA THR A 126 2.39 23.30 3.88
C THR A 126 3.56 23.39 2.91
N GLY A 127 3.33 23.21 1.61
CA GLY A 127 4.40 23.20 0.59
C GLY A 127 5.40 22.04 0.77
N THR A 128 4.97 20.97 1.47
CA THR A 128 5.82 19.80 1.71
C THR A 128 5.65 18.76 0.61
N PRO A 129 6.70 18.04 0.24
CA PRO A 129 6.62 16.99 -0.78
C PRO A 129 5.87 15.74 -0.29
N MET A 130 5.57 15.64 1.01
CA MET A 130 4.95 14.47 1.63
C MET A 130 4.04 14.88 2.79
N ALA A 131 2.91 14.20 2.93
CA ALA A 131 2.06 14.22 4.11
C ALA A 131 1.77 12.78 4.56
N ILE A 132 1.55 12.60 5.86
CA ILE A 132 1.31 11.29 6.46
C ILE A 132 -0.03 11.32 7.19
N ALA A 133 -0.88 10.34 6.91
CA ALA A 133 -2.08 10.08 7.69
C ALA A 133 -1.73 9.30 8.95
N LEU A 134 -2.18 9.80 10.10
CA LEU A 134 -1.90 9.21 11.42
C LEU A 134 -3.20 8.76 12.08
N ALA A 135 -3.14 7.67 12.83
CA ALA A 135 -4.19 7.24 13.72
C ALA A 135 -3.76 7.41 15.18
N ARG A 136 -4.67 7.89 16.04
CA ARG A 136 -4.44 7.87 17.48
C ARG A 136 -4.70 6.47 18.01
N VAL A 137 -3.75 5.92 18.73
CA VAL A 137 -3.83 4.60 19.36
C VAL A 137 -3.40 4.70 20.83
N ASP A 138 -3.93 3.82 21.68
CA ASP A 138 -3.60 3.82 23.12
C ASP A 138 -2.18 3.29 23.39
N ASP A 139 -1.69 2.37 22.55
CA ASP A 139 -0.35 1.79 22.64
C ASP A 139 0.36 1.84 21.30
N VAL A 140 1.40 2.65 21.21
CA VAL A 140 2.21 2.85 20.00
C VAL A 140 3.28 1.77 19.80
N ALA A 141 3.54 0.93 20.81
CA ALA A 141 4.64 -0.05 20.76
C ALA A 141 4.56 -1.01 19.55
N ARG A 142 3.36 -1.24 19.03
CA ARG A 142 3.11 -2.11 17.87
C ARG A 142 3.17 -1.39 16.52
N TYR A 143 3.04 -0.06 16.51
CA TYR A 143 2.82 0.72 15.29
C TYR A 143 3.92 1.72 14.98
N GLY A 144 4.74 2.04 15.96
CA GLY A 144 5.66 3.16 15.91
C GLY A 144 4.97 4.48 16.32
N ALA A 145 5.73 5.35 16.95
CA ALA A 145 5.29 6.66 17.39
C ALA A 145 5.72 7.75 16.41
N VAL A 146 4.91 8.80 16.31
CA VAL A 146 5.23 10.04 15.62
C VAL A 146 5.10 11.18 16.61
N ASP A 147 6.17 11.95 16.81
CA ASP A 147 6.14 13.19 17.56
C ASP A 147 5.69 14.33 16.64
N ILE A 148 4.77 15.15 17.14
CA ILE A 148 4.23 16.29 16.40
C ILE A 148 4.70 17.56 17.13
N ASP A 149 5.52 18.35 16.44
CA ASP A 149 5.88 19.69 16.89
C ASP A 149 4.69 20.65 16.66
N HIS A 150 4.41 21.47 17.67
CA HIS A 150 3.32 22.46 17.66
C HIS A 150 3.84 23.86 17.34
#